data_544ef7e97124390a964ab472a964462b
#
_entry.id   544ef7e97124390a964ab472a964462b
#
_cell.length_a   1.000
_cell.length_b   1.000
_cell.length_c   1.000
_cell.angle_alpha   90.00
_cell.angle_beta   90.00
_cell.angle_gamma   90.00
#
_symmetry.space_group_name_H-M   'P 1'
#
loop_
_entity.id
_entity.type
_entity.pdbx_description
1 polymer ?
#
loop_
_entity_poly.entity_id
_entity_poly.type
_entity_poly.pdbx_seq_one_letter_code
_entity_poly.pdbx_strand_id
1 'polypeptide(L)'
;MTQPTQSCPFIKPSKLIAACLLLPTLMVALLAIAGCATTKEHSTESMLSAAGFHTLTPATPQQKACYGALPPYKVQRREINGKVVYAYADKRDGIVYVGGENEYQRFKQLGQQQKIADEQLQAAQMNDDAAMNWGFWGAPGMWW
;
A
#
# COMPACT_ATOMS: atom_id res chain seq x y z
N MET A 1 49.51 13.07 -55.27
CA MET A 1 49.19 13.21 -53.85
C MET A 1 47.68 13.33 -53.73
N THR A 2 46.99 12.22 -53.57
CA THR A 2 45.52 12.09 -53.52
C THR A 2 45.09 11.90 -52.06
N GLN A 3 44.32 12.85 -51.53
CA GLN A 3 43.71 12.75 -50.20
C GLN A 3 42.45 11.89 -50.25
N PRO A 4 42.23 11.00 -49.28
CA PRO A 4 40.95 10.25 -49.16
C PRO A 4 39.93 11.11 -48.43
N THR A 5 38.80 11.35 -49.08
CA THR A 5 37.57 11.91 -48.49
C THR A 5 36.98 10.94 -47.47
N GLN A 6 37.02 11.30 -46.19
CA GLN A 6 36.29 10.59 -45.16
C GLN A 6 34.82 11.02 -45.19
N SER A 7 33.97 10.10 -45.59
CA SER A 7 32.51 10.23 -45.47
C SER A 7 32.08 9.96 -44.04
N CYS A 8 31.58 10.96 -43.32
CA CYS A 8 30.93 10.78 -42.02
C CYS A 8 29.63 9.98 -42.15
N PRO A 9 29.41 8.96 -41.34
CA PRO A 9 28.11 8.28 -41.32
C PRO A 9 27.05 9.20 -40.71
N PHE A 10 26.04 9.51 -41.49
CA PHE A 10 24.85 10.27 -41.08
C PHE A 10 24.03 9.39 -40.14
N ILE A 11 24.18 9.60 -38.82
CA ILE A 11 23.40 8.91 -37.80
C ILE A 11 21.97 9.50 -37.81
N LYS A 12 20.98 8.72 -38.24
CA LYS A 12 19.56 9.10 -38.24
C LYS A 12 19.11 9.45 -36.80
N PRO A 13 18.65 10.69 -36.52
CA PRO A 13 18.35 11.15 -35.15
C PRO A 13 17.05 10.56 -34.56
N SER A 14 16.29 9.78 -35.31
CA SER A 14 14.97 9.28 -34.89
C SER A 14 14.99 8.25 -33.75
N LYS A 15 16.06 7.50 -33.56
CA LYS A 15 16.14 6.47 -32.50
C LYS A 15 16.58 7.03 -31.16
N LEU A 16 17.35 8.09 -31.12
CA LEU A 16 17.82 8.74 -29.89
C LEU A 16 16.72 9.55 -29.20
N ILE A 17 15.84 10.20 -29.99
CA ILE A 17 14.72 10.99 -29.45
C ILE A 17 13.66 10.08 -28.82
N ALA A 18 13.39 8.90 -29.42
CA ALA A 18 12.45 7.94 -28.84
C ALA A 18 12.94 7.32 -27.52
N ALA A 19 14.24 7.08 -27.38
CA ALA A 19 14.83 6.58 -26.13
C ALA A 19 14.80 7.64 -25.02
N CYS A 20 14.95 8.91 -25.33
CA CYS A 20 14.96 10.00 -24.36
C CYS A 20 13.56 10.31 -23.79
N LEU A 21 12.48 10.00 -24.53
CA LEU A 21 11.10 10.20 -24.08
C LEU A 21 10.55 8.98 -23.29
N LEU A 22 11.09 7.78 -23.49
CA LEU A 22 10.65 6.58 -22.80
C LEU A 22 11.22 6.46 -21.37
N LEU A 23 12.40 7.02 -21.09
CA LEU A 23 13.02 6.99 -19.76
C LEU A 23 12.21 7.73 -18.69
N PRO A 24 11.75 8.99 -18.90
CA PRO A 24 10.99 9.72 -17.89
C PRO A 24 9.59 9.11 -17.66
N THR A 25 8.95 8.53 -18.66
CA THR A 25 7.64 7.88 -18.49
C THR A 25 7.72 6.60 -17.66
N LEU A 26 8.79 5.83 -17.79
CA LEU A 26 9.04 4.65 -16.97
C LEU A 26 9.33 5.02 -15.51
N MET A 27 10.04 6.12 -15.26
CA MET A 27 10.31 6.63 -13.91
C MET A 27 9.05 7.09 -13.19
N VAL A 28 8.12 7.76 -13.87
CA VAL A 28 6.84 8.20 -13.30
C VAL A 28 5.95 7.00 -12.96
N ALA A 29 5.95 5.96 -13.77
CA ALA A 29 5.18 4.74 -13.51
C ALA A 29 5.68 3.97 -12.27
N LEU A 30 6.99 3.95 -11.98
CA LEU A 30 7.52 3.31 -10.77
C LEU A 30 7.15 4.06 -9.48
N LEU A 31 7.01 5.39 -9.52
CA LEU A 31 6.65 6.20 -8.35
C LEU A 31 5.18 6.01 -7.93
N ALA A 32 4.29 5.64 -8.85
CA ALA A 32 2.87 5.44 -8.56
C ALA A 32 2.58 4.16 -7.73
N ILE A 33 3.48 3.17 -7.73
CA ILE A 33 3.27 1.90 -7.03
C ILE A 33 3.60 2.00 -5.52
N ALA A 34 4.43 2.95 -5.13
CA ALA A 34 4.87 3.11 -3.73
C ALA A 34 3.78 3.68 -2.79
N GLY A 35 2.77 4.38 -3.32
CA GLY A 35 1.76 5.07 -2.50
C GLY A 35 0.74 4.16 -1.81
N CYS A 36 0.39 3.02 -2.37
CA CYS A 36 -0.66 2.14 -1.82
C CYS A 36 -0.21 1.31 -0.61
N ALA A 37 1.08 1.01 -0.47
CA ALA A 37 1.59 0.22 0.65
C ALA A 37 1.54 1.02 1.97
N THR A 38 1.96 2.27 1.94
CA THR A 38 2.06 3.16 3.10
C THR A 38 0.68 3.45 3.74
N THR A 39 -0.37 3.56 2.94
CA THR A 39 -1.74 3.82 3.43
C THR A 39 -2.29 2.63 4.23
N LYS A 40 -1.99 1.41 3.80
CA LYS A 40 -2.43 0.18 4.48
C LYS A 40 -1.74 -0.02 5.83
N GLU A 41 -0.48 0.32 5.95
CA GLU A 41 0.30 0.24 7.18
C GLU A 41 -0.23 1.22 8.21
N HIS A 42 -0.44 2.49 7.85
CA HIS A 42 -1.06 3.50 8.73
C HIS A 42 -2.45 3.11 9.22
N SER A 43 -3.27 2.52 8.36
CA SER A 43 -4.59 2.01 8.73
C SER A 43 -4.48 0.90 9.77
N THR A 44 -3.52 -0.04 9.61
CA THR A 44 -3.29 -1.13 10.56
C THR A 44 -2.79 -0.62 11.91
N GLU A 45 -1.86 0.31 11.93
CA GLU A 45 -1.32 0.94 13.15
C GLU A 45 -2.40 1.69 13.93
N SER A 46 -3.26 2.43 13.22
CA SER A 46 -4.40 3.12 13.79
C SER A 46 -5.40 2.14 14.42
N MET A 47 -5.70 1.03 13.73
CA MET A 47 -6.57 -0.02 14.28
C MET A 47 -5.95 -0.72 15.49
N LEU A 48 -4.64 -0.99 15.48
CA LEU A 48 -3.94 -1.59 16.64
C LEU A 48 -4.02 -0.67 17.86
N SER A 49 -3.79 0.63 17.67
CA SER A 49 -3.92 1.63 18.73
C SER A 49 -5.36 1.73 19.26
N ALA A 50 -6.35 1.74 18.37
CA ALA A 50 -7.77 1.76 18.74
C ALA A 50 -8.21 0.47 19.45
N ALA A 51 -7.61 -0.67 19.13
CA ALA A 51 -7.83 -1.94 19.81
C ALA A 51 -7.22 -2.00 21.22
N GLY A 52 -6.33 -1.06 21.57
CA GLY A 52 -5.68 -0.97 22.86
C GLY A 52 -4.31 -1.66 22.94
N PHE A 53 -3.66 -1.88 21.80
CA PHE A 53 -2.26 -2.32 21.79
C PHE A 53 -1.35 -1.22 22.36
N HIS A 54 -0.36 -1.61 23.14
CA HIS A 54 0.65 -0.72 23.69
C HIS A 54 1.86 -0.65 22.77
N THR A 55 2.40 0.55 22.59
CA THR A 55 3.64 0.76 21.83
C THR A 55 4.86 0.61 22.73
N LEU A 56 5.87 -0.12 22.28
CA LEU A 56 7.15 -0.30 22.93
C LEU A 56 8.29 0.02 21.96
N THR A 57 9.24 0.83 22.41
CA THR A 57 10.49 1.07 21.68
C THR A 57 11.58 0.14 22.23
N PRO A 58 12.17 -0.75 21.40
CA PRO A 58 13.22 -1.67 21.84
C PRO A 58 14.46 -0.92 22.31
N ALA A 59 14.73 -0.92 23.61
CA ALA A 59 15.85 -0.22 24.21
C ALA A 59 17.05 -1.15 24.48
N THR A 60 16.78 -2.36 25.01
CA THR A 60 17.84 -3.31 25.38
C THR A 60 18.34 -4.12 24.19
N PRO A 61 19.57 -4.67 24.20
CA PRO A 61 20.08 -5.53 23.15
C PRO A 61 19.19 -6.76 22.88
N GLN A 62 18.61 -7.35 23.94
CA GLN A 62 17.70 -8.48 23.83
C GLN A 62 16.39 -8.10 23.16
N GLN A 63 15.80 -6.94 23.52
CA GLN A 63 14.59 -6.42 22.86
C GLN A 63 14.85 -6.11 21.38
N LYS A 64 16.00 -5.55 21.03
CA LYS A 64 16.41 -5.29 19.65
C LYS A 64 16.57 -6.58 18.85
N ALA A 65 17.14 -7.63 19.45
CA ALA A 65 17.25 -8.94 18.82
C ALA A 65 15.86 -9.56 18.56
N CYS A 66 14.96 -9.53 19.54
CA CYS A 66 13.58 -9.98 19.39
C CYS A 66 12.83 -9.18 18.32
N TYR A 67 12.97 -7.86 18.31
CA TYR A 67 12.40 -6.98 17.28
C TYR A 67 12.93 -7.31 15.88
N GLY A 68 14.23 -7.57 15.74
CA GLY A 68 14.85 -7.98 14.49
C GLY A 68 14.28 -9.28 13.93
N ALA A 69 13.93 -10.22 14.80
CA ALA A 69 13.37 -11.51 14.44
C ALA A 69 11.86 -11.47 14.10
N LEU A 70 11.16 -10.37 14.37
CA LEU A 70 9.75 -10.22 13.99
C LEU A 70 9.63 -9.86 12.50
N PRO A 71 8.73 -10.53 11.75
CA PRO A 71 8.44 -10.13 10.38
C PRO A 71 7.82 -8.73 10.38
N PRO A 72 8.23 -7.85 9.43
CA PRO A 72 7.70 -6.50 9.35
C PRO A 72 6.21 -6.50 8.98
N TYR A 73 5.47 -5.57 9.57
CA TYR A 73 4.08 -5.24 9.22
C TYR A 73 3.11 -6.42 9.29
N LYS A 74 3.37 -7.39 10.20
CA LYS A 74 2.51 -8.54 10.44
C LYS A 74 2.30 -8.78 11.93
N VAL A 75 1.06 -9.03 12.32
CA VAL A 75 0.75 -9.45 13.68
C VAL A 75 1.21 -10.89 13.88
N GLN A 76 2.04 -11.13 14.88
CA GLN A 76 2.56 -12.43 15.27
C GLN A 76 2.06 -12.81 16.65
N ARG A 77 1.52 -14.03 16.77
CA ARG A 77 1.21 -14.65 18.05
C ARG A 77 2.50 -15.22 18.66
N ARG A 78 2.75 -14.88 19.91
CA ARG A 78 3.86 -15.42 20.72
C ARG A 78 3.35 -15.86 22.08
N GLU A 79 4.06 -16.78 22.69
CA GLU A 79 3.80 -17.18 24.06
C GLU A 79 5.01 -16.80 24.93
N ILE A 80 4.77 -16.02 25.96
CA ILE A 80 5.80 -15.51 26.88
C ILE A 80 5.34 -15.84 28.30
N ASN A 81 6.09 -16.67 29.01
CA ASN A 81 5.77 -17.10 30.38
C ASN A 81 4.35 -17.68 30.53
N GLY A 82 3.90 -18.50 29.56
CA GLY A 82 2.56 -19.09 29.54
C GLY A 82 1.42 -18.13 29.19
N LYS A 83 1.73 -16.88 28.83
CA LYS A 83 0.76 -15.89 28.36
C LYS A 83 0.85 -15.70 26.86
N VAL A 84 -0.31 -15.70 26.20
CA VAL A 84 -0.39 -15.37 24.77
C VAL A 84 -0.28 -13.86 24.58
N VAL A 85 0.66 -13.45 23.74
CA VAL A 85 0.93 -12.07 23.41
C VAL A 85 0.96 -11.94 21.87
N TYR A 86 0.39 -10.87 21.37
CA TYR A 86 0.41 -10.51 19.96
C TYR A 86 1.34 -9.32 19.76
N ALA A 87 2.27 -9.44 18.82
CA ALA A 87 3.26 -8.42 18.51
C ALA A 87 3.21 -8.05 17.03
N TYR A 88 3.26 -6.76 16.73
CA TYR A 88 3.36 -6.21 15.39
C TYR A 88 4.57 -5.27 15.34
N ALA A 89 5.50 -5.54 14.44
CA ALA A 89 6.72 -4.74 14.29
C ALA A 89 6.55 -3.70 13.18
N ASP A 90 6.51 -2.44 13.58
CA ASP A 90 6.63 -1.33 12.67
C ASP A 90 8.12 -1.03 12.45
N LYS A 91 8.60 -1.35 11.24
CA LYS A 91 10.01 -1.16 10.87
C LYS A 91 10.33 0.27 10.45
N ARG A 92 9.32 1.06 10.10
CA ARG A 92 9.49 2.47 9.72
C ARG A 92 9.78 3.33 10.96
N ASP A 93 8.94 3.19 11.99
CA ASP A 93 9.05 4.00 13.21
C ASP A 93 9.90 3.32 14.28
N GLY A 94 10.36 2.07 14.04
CA GLY A 94 11.21 1.33 14.95
C GLY A 94 10.53 0.92 16.25
N ILE A 95 9.21 0.76 16.25
CA ILE A 95 8.39 0.43 17.41
C ILE A 95 7.71 -0.94 17.26
N VAL A 96 7.25 -1.48 18.38
CA VAL A 96 6.47 -2.70 18.44
C VAL A 96 5.14 -2.41 19.13
N TYR A 97 4.04 -2.80 18.50
CA TYR A 97 2.73 -2.84 19.14
C TYR A 97 2.57 -4.20 19.80
N VAL A 98 2.23 -4.21 21.09
CA VAL A 98 2.08 -5.41 21.89
C VAL A 98 0.71 -5.40 22.55
N GLY A 99 -0.03 -6.52 22.42
CA GLY A 99 -1.33 -6.68 23.03
C GLY A 99 -1.59 -8.14 23.44
N GLY A 100 -2.56 -8.36 24.31
CA GLY A 100 -3.03 -9.68 24.66
C GLY A 100 -4.14 -10.17 23.75
N GLU A 101 -4.83 -11.25 24.19
CA GLU A 101 -5.92 -11.84 23.43
C GLU A 101 -7.12 -10.89 23.28
N ASN A 102 -7.47 -10.11 24.30
CA ASN A 102 -8.59 -9.18 24.27
C ASN A 102 -8.38 -8.06 23.26
N GLU A 103 -7.17 -7.50 23.22
CA GLU A 103 -6.77 -6.46 22.26
C GLU A 103 -6.77 -7.02 20.84
N TYR A 104 -6.31 -8.25 20.66
CA TYR A 104 -6.33 -8.91 19.36
C TYR A 104 -7.75 -9.18 18.85
N GLN A 105 -8.69 -9.60 19.72
CA GLN A 105 -10.08 -9.76 19.32
C GLN A 105 -10.73 -8.44 18.91
N ARG A 106 -10.47 -7.35 19.65
CA ARG A 106 -10.93 -6.00 19.27
C ARG A 106 -10.34 -5.55 17.93
N PHE A 107 -9.05 -5.80 17.70
CA PHE A 107 -8.41 -5.51 16.42
C PHE A 107 -9.08 -6.26 15.26
N LYS A 108 -9.41 -7.53 15.43
CA LYS A 108 -10.14 -8.31 14.43
C LYS A 108 -11.53 -7.74 14.15
N GLN A 109 -12.26 -7.33 15.18
CA GLN A 109 -13.58 -6.71 15.02
C GLN A 109 -13.51 -5.40 14.25
N LEU A 110 -12.54 -4.54 14.56
CA LEU A 110 -12.32 -3.28 13.83
C LEU A 110 -11.99 -3.53 12.36
N GLY A 111 -11.13 -4.50 12.07
CA GLY A 111 -10.79 -4.89 10.70
C GLY A 111 -12.00 -5.42 9.90
N GLN A 112 -12.89 -6.17 10.55
CA GLN A 112 -14.14 -6.62 9.93
C GLN A 112 -15.10 -5.44 9.64
N GLN A 113 -15.24 -4.53 10.60
CA GLN A 113 -16.08 -3.33 10.42
C GLN A 113 -15.59 -2.45 9.28
N GLN A 114 -14.28 -2.24 9.18
CA GLN A 114 -13.70 -1.49 8.08
C GLN A 114 -13.95 -2.16 6.72
N LYS A 115 -13.78 -3.48 6.65
CA LYS A 115 -14.05 -4.24 5.42
C LYS A 115 -15.50 -4.11 4.97
N ILE A 116 -16.46 -4.22 5.90
CA ILE A 116 -17.89 -4.04 5.61
C ILE A 116 -18.16 -2.61 5.11
N ALA A 117 -17.57 -1.59 5.74
CA ALA A 117 -17.72 -0.21 5.31
C ALA A 117 -17.17 0.03 3.90
N ASP A 118 -16.00 -0.54 3.58
CA ASP A 118 -15.39 -0.47 2.24
C ASP A 118 -16.27 -1.16 1.19
N GLU A 119 -16.83 -2.33 1.51
CA GLU A 119 -17.76 -3.06 0.62
C GLU A 119 -19.05 -2.27 0.38
N GLN A 120 -19.61 -1.62 1.41
CA GLN A 120 -20.79 -0.77 1.27
C GLN A 120 -20.51 0.47 0.41
N LEU A 121 -19.35 1.08 0.59
CA LEU A 121 -18.93 2.23 -0.21
C LEU A 121 -18.80 1.86 -1.70
N GLN A 122 -18.18 0.73 -1.99
CA GLN A 122 -18.07 0.22 -3.36
C GLN A 122 -19.45 -0.10 -3.97
N ALA A 123 -20.34 -0.70 -3.20
CA ALA A 123 -21.70 -0.98 -3.65
C ALA A 123 -22.49 0.32 -3.94
N ALA A 124 -22.34 1.35 -3.10
CA ALA A 124 -22.95 2.66 -3.34
C ALA A 124 -22.42 3.31 -4.61
N GLN A 125 -21.10 3.30 -4.84
CA GLN A 125 -20.50 3.83 -6.06
C GLN A 125 -21.01 3.10 -7.33
N MET A 126 -21.10 1.77 -7.30
CA MET A 126 -21.64 1.00 -8.43
C MET A 126 -23.11 1.33 -8.68
N ASN A 127 -23.91 1.57 -7.64
CA ASN A 127 -25.31 1.97 -7.79
C ASN A 127 -25.46 3.37 -8.39
N ASP A 128 -24.60 4.32 -8.00
CA ASP A 128 -24.60 5.68 -8.56
C ASP A 128 -24.20 5.68 -10.02
N ASP A 129 -23.20 4.90 -10.41
CA ASP A 129 -22.79 4.71 -11.81
C ASP A 129 -23.93 4.05 -12.65
N ALA A 130 -24.61 3.06 -12.08
CA ALA A 130 -25.76 2.43 -12.71
C ALA A 130 -26.93 3.43 -12.88
N ALA A 131 -27.24 4.23 -11.86
CA ALA A 131 -28.30 5.23 -11.92
C ALA A 131 -28.04 6.30 -12.98
N MET A 132 -26.78 6.77 -13.11
CA MET A 132 -26.40 7.71 -14.17
C MET A 132 -26.54 7.12 -15.57
N ASN A 133 -26.18 5.85 -15.75
CA ASN A 133 -26.27 5.17 -17.03
C ASN A 133 -27.73 4.89 -17.46
N TRP A 134 -28.60 4.54 -16.51
CA TRP A 134 -30.05 4.37 -16.77
C TRP A 134 -30.76 5.69 -17.07
N GLY A 135 -30.35 6.80 -16.49
CA GLY A 135 -30.88 8.14 -16.76
C GLY A 135 -30.76 8.53 -18.25
N PHE A 136 -29.71 8.10 -18.92
CA PHE A 136 -29.51 8.31 -20.35
C PHE A 136 -30.49 7.52 -21.21
N TRP A 137 -30.84 6.29 -20.82
CA TRP A 137 -31.78 5.43 -21.56
C TRP A 137 -33.24 5.72 -21.27
N GLY A 138 -33.55 6.37 -20.13
CA GLY A 138 -34.91 6.65 -19.67
C GLY A 138 -35.44 8.04 -19.98
N ALA A 139 -34.71 8.88 -20.73
CA ALA A 139 -35.18 10.20 -21.12
C ALA A 139 -36.46 10.10 -22.03
N PRO A 140 -37.62 10.55 -21.56
CA PRO A 140 -38.85 10.50 -22.36
C PRO A 140 -38.69 11.45 -23.55
N GLY A 141 -38.59 10.90 -24.73
CA GLY A 141 -38.48 11.66 -25.97
C GLY A 141 -37.57 11.10 -27.04
N MET A 142 -36.85 10.02 -26.79
CA MET A 142 -35.87 9.47 -27.73
C MET A 142 -36.43 8.32 -28.61
N TRP A 143 -37.68 7.91 -28.36
CA TRP A 143 -38.28 6.72 -29.02
C TRP A 143 -39.65 6.99 -29.69
N TRP A 144 -40.02 8.29 -29.91
CA TRP A 144 -41.24 8.66 -30.60
C TRP A 144 -40.95 9.62 -31.75
#